data_7cc9bcdd359015dd53f6e0deac4cd81b
#
_entry.id   7cc9bcdd359015dd53f6e0deac4cd81b
#
_cell.length_a   1.000
_cell.length_b   1.000
_cell.length_c   1.000
_cell.angle_alpha   90.00
_cell.angle_beta   90.00
_cell.angle_gamma   90.00
#
_symmetry.space_group_name_H-M   'P 1'
#
loop_
_entity.id
_entity.type
_entity.pdbx_description
1 polymer ?
#
loop_
_entity_poly.entity_id
_entity_poly.type
_entity_poly.pdbx_seq_one_letter_code
_entity_poly.pdbx_strand_id
1 'polypeptide(L)'
;DEGVNIPGIRTAFILASTTNPKEYIQRRGRVLRKAANKPFAEIYDFVTLPRPLDSVSGLTIEQANRDKTLVKNELARIKEFGRLALNSMLANNLIWDIQEAYHLNETDLEKEGEDFE
;
A
#
# COMPACT_ATOMS: atom_id res chain seq x y z
N ASP A 1 -10.78 5.57 10.54
CA ASP A 1 -10.07 6.77 10.92
C ASP A 1 -10.08 7.83 9.83
N GLU A 2 -10.58 8.95 10.16
CA GLU A 2 -10.60 10.08 9.24
C GLU A 2 -9.29 10.83 9.20
N GLY A 3 -8.31 10.35 9.92
CA GLY A 3 -7.03 10.98 9.99
C GLY A 3 -7.02 12.17 10.93
N VAL A 4 -5.86 12.71 11.11
CA VAL A 4 -5.66 13.86 11.97
C VAL A 4 -5.77 15.12 11.13
N ASN A 5 -6.59 16.04 11.56
CA ASN A 5 -6.80 17.29 10.84
C ASN A 5 -6.23 18.47 11.62
N ILE A 6 -4.93 18.41 11.85
CA ILE A 6 -4.20 19.45 12.57
C ILE A 6 -3.47 20.35 11.57
N PRO A 7 -3.73 21.65 11.57
CA PRO A 7 -3.03 22.56 10.66
C PRO A 7 -1.51 22.45 10.82
N GLY A 8 -0.82 22.39 9.69
CA GLY A 8 0.64 22.32 9.72
C GLY A 8 1.22 20.92 9.76
N ILE A 9 0.40 19.90 9.96
CA ILE A 9 0.89 18.52 9.91
C ILE A 9 1.31 18.15 8.49
N ARG A 10 2.48 17.55 8.35
CA ARG A 10 3.01 17.01 7.10
C ARG A 10 3.24 15.52 7.19
N THR A 11 2.93 14.89 8.30
CA THR A 11 3.14 13.46 8.51
C THR A 11 1.82 12.79 8.83
N ALA A 12 1.56 11.69 8.17
CA ALA A 12 0.37 10.89 8.44
C ALA A 12 0.74 9.42 8.48
N PHE A 13 0.00 8.66 9.29
CA PHE A 13 0.15 7.22 9.37
C PHE A 13 -1.10 6.59 8.78
N ILE A 14 -0.92 5.69 7.82
CA ILE A 14 -2.03 4.98 7.19
C ILE A 14 -1.97 3.53 7.62
N LEU A 15 -3.00 3.10 8.33
CA LEU A 15 -3.16 1.72 8.72
C LEU A 15 -4.11 1.05 7.76
N ALA A 16 -3.89 -0.23 7.50
CA ALA A 16 -4.70 -1.00 6.56
C ALA A 16 -6.04 -1.36 7.19
N SER A 17 -6.84 -0.38 7.52
CA SER A 17 -8.13 -0.57 8.17
C SER A 17 -9.32 -0.57 7.21
N THR A 18 -9.08 -0.27 5.94
CA THR A 18 -10.12 -0.29 4.93
C THR A 18 -9.60 -0.88 3.64
N THR A 19 -10.47 -1.54 2.90
CA THR A 19 -10.15 -2.08 1.58
C THR A 19 -10.69 -1.20 0.46
N ASN A 20 -11.31 -0.07 0.79
CA ASN A 20 -11.88 0.81 -0.22
C ASN A 20 -10.80 1.72 -0.81
N PRO A 21 -10.42 1.51 -2.08
CA PRO A 21 -9.38 2.31 -2.72
C PRO A 21 -9.65 3.80 -2.72
N LYS A 22 -10.92 4.19 -2.85
CA LYS A 22 -11.29 5.60 -2.86
C LYS A 22 -10.95 6.28 -1.55
N GLU A 23 -11.10 5.58 -0.43
CA GLU A 23 -10.76 6.14 0.87
C GLU A 23 -9.26 6.40 0.99
N TYR A 24 -8.43 5.49 0.49
CA TYR A 24 -6.99 5.69 0.49
C TYR A 24 -6.61 6.94 -0.30
N ILE A 25 -7.18 7.07 -1.49
CA ILE A 25 -6.88 8.20 -2.36
C ILE A 25 -7.31 9.51 -1.72
N GLN A 26 -8.49 9.53 -1.10
CA GLN A 26 -8.99 10.72 -0.42
C GLN A 26 -8.11 11.11 0.76
N ARG A 27 -7.69 10.13 1.56
CA ARG A 27 -6.82 10.39 2.70
C ARG A 27 -5.47 10.94 2.25
N ARG A 28 -4.89 10.35 1.22
CA ARG A 28 -3.64 10.83 0.64
C ARG A 28 -3.78 12.27 0.17
N GLY A 29 -4.86 12.56 -0.57
CA GLY A 29 -5.12 13.90 -1.07
C GLY A 29 -5.28 14.92 0.04
N ARG A 30 -5.90 14.53 1.15
CA ARG A 30 -6.08 15.41 2.29
C ARG A 30 -4.74 15.77 2.92
N VAL A 31 -3.86 14.78 3.10
CA VAL A 31 -2.53 15.02 3.64
C VAL A 31 -1.73 15.96 2.74
N LEU A 32 -1.78 15.71 1.43
CA LEU A 32 -1.05 16.53 0.46
C LEU A 32 -1.56 17.97 0.43
N ARG A 33 -2.86 18.16 0.54
CA ARG A 33 -3.43 19.52 0.57
C ARG A 33 -3.02 20.28 1.83
N LYS A 34 -3.03 19.59 2.98
CA LYS A 34 -2.63 20.21 4.24
C LYS A 34 -1.16 20.58 4.26
N ALA A 35 -0.37 19.93 3.42
CA ALA A 35 1.07 20.18 3.35
C ALA A 35 1.44 21.14 2.20
N ALA A 36 0.48 21.83 1.60
CA ALA A 36 0.71 22.62 0.38
C ALA A 36 1.81 23.69 0.54
N ASN A 37 2.00 24.23 1.73
CA ASN A 37 3.01 25.26 1.98
C ASN A 37 4.35 24.69 2.46
N LYS A 38 4.55 23.38 2.32
CA LYS A 38 5.74 22.70 2.80
C LYS A 38 6.44 21.99 1.65
N PRO A 39 7.76 21.73 1.76
CA PRO A 39 8.48 21.09 0.66
C PRO A 39 7.92 19.72 0.27
N PHE A 40 7.48 18.95 1.26
CA PHE A 40 6.92 17.62 1.02
C PHE A 40 6.10 17.18 2.21
N ALA A 41 5.29 16.15 1.99
CA ALA A 41 4.54 15.48 3.05
C ALA A 41 5.13 14.09 3.27
N GLU A 42 5.08 13.63 4.51
CA GLU A 42 5.49 12.27 4.86
C GLU A 42 4.27 11.42 5.10
N ILE A 43 4.22 10.26 4.44
CA ILE A 43 3.14 9.30 4.62
C ILE A 43 3.77 7.97 5.01
N TYR A 44 3.39 7.46 6.18
CA TYR A 44 3.81 6.14 6.66
C TYR A 44 2.67 5.17 6.42
N ASP A 45 2.86 4.26 5.49
CA ASP A 45 1.86 3.25 5.13
C ASP A 45 2.28 1.92 5.72
N PHE A 46 1.49 1.42 6.65
CA PHE A 46 1.77 0.15 7.31
C PHE A 46 1.15 -0.98 6.51
N VAL A 47 2.00 -1.86 6.02
CA VAL A 47 1.59 -2.99 5.21
C VAL A 47 1.27 -4.17 6.13
N THR A 48 0.07 -4.71 5.99
CA THR A 48 -0.35 -5.86 6.76
C THR A 48 -0.30 -7.11 5.89
N LEU A 49 0.50 -8.07 6.28
CA LEU A 49 0.62 -9.34 5.57
C LEU A 49 0.00 -10.45 6.40
N PRO A 50 -0.60 -11.47 5.75
CA PRO A 50 -1.20 -12.61 6.49
C PRO A 50 -0.19 -13.35 7.34
N ARG A 51 1.08 -13.37 6.91
CA ARG A 51 2.16 -14.08 7.62
C ARG A 51 3.50 -13.54 7.15
N PRO A 52 4.59 -13.86 7.87
CA PRO A 52 5.93 -13.48 7.42
C PRO A 52 6.24 -14.07 6.05
N LEU A 53 6.96 -13.32 5.24
CA LEU A 53 7.24 -13.72 3.85
C LEU A 53 8.05 -15.03 3.78
N ASP A 54 8.92 -15.27 4.74
CA ASP A 54 9.75 -16.48 4.75
C ASP A 54 8.95 -17.75 5.06
N SER A 55 7.72 -17.62 5.54
CA SER A 55 6.87 -18.77 5.81
C SER A 55 5.93 -19.13 4.67
N VAL A 56 5.91 -18.33 3.59
CA VAL A 56 4.99 -18.54 2.48
C VAL A 56 5.29 -19.82 1.71
N SER A 57 6.57 -20.19 1.59
CA SER A 57 6.97 -21.36 0.82
C SER A 57 6.43 -22.67 1.41
N GLY A 58 6.07 -22.68 2.68
CA GLY A 58 5.53 -23.86 3.34
C GLY A 58 4.02 -24.02 3.23
N LEU A 59 3.34 -23.10 2.55
CA LEU A 59 1.90 -23.13 2.45
C LEU A 59 1.42 -24.12 1.38
N THR A 60 0.21 -24.64 1.58
CA THR A 60 -0.47 -25.34 0.50
C THR A 60 -0.89 -24.30 -0.56
N ILE A 61 -1.18 -24.79 -1.76
CA ILE A 61 -1.63 -23.93 -2.85
C ILE A 61 -2.91 -23.18 -2.43
N GLU A 62 -3.81 -23.89 -1.75
CA GLU A 62 -5.06 -23.28 -1.30
C GLU A 62 -4.84 -22.15 -0.31
N GLN A 63 -3.94 -22.37 0.64
CA GLN A 63 -3.61 -21.33 1.65
C GLN A 63 -2.96 -20.13 0.97
N ALA A 64 -2.03 -20.36 0.05
CA ALA A 64 -1.36 -19.29 -0.66
C ALA A 64 -2.36 -18.47 -1.48
N ASN A 65 -3.32 -19.15 -2.12
CA ASN A 65 -4.34 -18.45 -2.91
C ASN A 65 -5.26 -17.58 -2.04
N ARG A 66 -5.58 -18.04 -0.83
CA ARG A 66 -6.36 -17.21 0.09
C ARG A 66 -5.58 -15.98 0.53
N ASP A 67 -4.29 -16.15 0.81
CA ASP A 67 -3.43 -15.02 1.18
C ASP A 67 -3.35 -13.99 0.06
N LYS A 68 -3.32 -14.44 -1.20
CA LYS A 68 -3.10 -13.58 -2.34
C LYS A 68 -4.15 -12.48 -2.48
N THR A 69 -5.38 -12.72 -2.07
CA THR A 69 -6.42 -11.70 -2.15
C THR A 69 -6.07 -10.49 -1.29
N LEU A 70 -5.68 -10.74 -0.04
CA LEU A 70 -5.26 -9.66 0.85
C LEU A 70 -3.97 -9.01 0.38
N VAL A 71 -3.02 -9.83 -0.06
CA VAL A 71 -1.71 -9.35 -0.50
C VAL A 71 -1.84 -8.44 -1.71
N LYS A 72 -2.68 -8.79 -2.68
CA LYS A 72 -2.88 -7.97 -3.87
C LYS A 72 -3.46 -6.60 -3.52
N ASN A 73 -4.40 -6.54 -2.57
CA ASN A 73 -4.95 -5.28 -2.13
C ASN A 73 -3.87 -4.40 -1.49
N GLU A 74 -3.02 -4.99 -0.66
CA GLU A 74 -1.91 -4.25 -0.05
C GLU A 74 -0.93 -3.73 -1.10
N LEU A 75 -0.59 -4.58 -2.07
CA LEU A 75 0.33 -4.19 -3.14
C LEU A 75 -0.23 -3.07 -4.00
N ALA A 76 -1.51 -3.12 -4.34
CA ALA A 76 -2.14 -2.08 -5.13
C ALA A 76 -2.05 -0.74 -4.41
N ARG A 77 -2.30 -0.71 -3.10
CA ARG A 77 -2.19 0.51 -2.31
C ARG A 77 -0.76 1.03 -2.28
N ILE A 78 0.22 0.14 -2.03
CA ILE A 78 1.63 0.53 -1.99
C ILE A 78 2.06 1.11 -3.34
N LYS A 79 1.67 0.46 -4.43
CA LYS A 79 2.02 0.94 -5.78
C LYS A 79 1.44 2.32 -6.02
N GLU A 80 0.20 2.54 -5.65
CA GLU A 80 -0.45 3.83 -5.87
C GLU A 80 0.22 4.94 -5.05
N PHE A 81 0.51 4.68 -3.78
CA PHE A 81 1.14 5.68 -2.93
C PHE A 81 2.61 5.90 -3.30
N GLY A 82 3.32 4.83 -3.68
CA GLY A 82 4.74 4.92 -3.99
C GLY A 82 5.04 5.53 -5.36
N ARG A 83 4.05 5.54 -6.25
CA ARG A 83 4.26 5.96 -7.63
C ARG A 83 4.82 7.37 -7.76
N LEU A 84 4.37 8.28 -6.90
CA LEU A 84 4.79 9.67 -6.92
C LEU A 84 5.68 10.06 -5.75
N ALA A 85 6.12 9.09 -4.97
CA ALA A 85 6.94 9.36 -3.80
C ALA A 85 8.40 9.60 -4.17
N LEU A 86 9.06 10.46 -3.41
CA LEU A 86 10.48 10.71 -3.62
C LEU A 86 11.33 9.47 -3.31
N ASN A 87 10.88 8.65 -2.39
CA ASN A 87 11.59 7.42 -1.99
C ASN A 87 10.93 6.17 -2.59
N SER A 88 10.47 6.26 -3.84
CA SER A 88 9.78 5.16 -4.52
C SER A 88 10.59 3.86 -4.53
N MET A 89 11.92 3.94 -4.46
CA MET A 89 12.77 2.76 -4.46
C MET A 89 12.48 1.85 -3.26
N LEU A 90 12.21 2.43 -2.09
CA LEU A 90 11.88 1.62 -0.91
C LEU A 90 10.57 0.87 -1.11
N ALA A 91 9.56 1.55 -1.68
CA ALA A 91 8.29 0.90 -1.98
C ALA A 91 8.48 -0.21 -3.01
N ASN A 92 9.26 0.05 -4.04
CA ASN A 92 9.52 -0.95 -5.09
C ASN A 92 10.23 -2.19 -4.55
N ASN A 93 11.17 -2.01 -3.62
CA ASN A 93 11.85 -3.15 -3.01
C ASN A 93 10.89 -4.01 -2.20
N LEU A 94 10.01 -3.38 -1.44
CA LEU A 94 9.02 -4.12 -0.67
C LEU A 94 8.04 -4.85 -1.59
N ILE A 95 7.58 -4.17 -2.64
CA ILE A 95 6.70 -4.78 -3.64
C ILE A 95 7.37 -6.01 -4.24
N TRP A 96 8.65 -5.89 -4.61
CA TRP A 96 9.39 -6.99 -5.19
C TRP A 96 9.47 -8.19 -4.24
N ASP A 97 9.80 -7.94 -2.97
CA ASP A 97 9.92 -9.01 -1.99
C ASP A 97 8.60 -9.77 -1.83
N ILE A 98 7.49 -9.05 -1.80
CA ILE A 98 6.17 -9.67 -1.66
C ILE A 98 5.80 -10.44 -2.91
N GLN A 99 6.05 -9.86 -4.09
CA GLN A 99 5.78 -10.54 -5.35
C GLN A 99 6.56 -11.83 -5.48
N GLU A 100 7.83 -11.83 -5.09
CA GLU A 100 8.66 -13.03 -5.15
C GLU A 100 8.14 -14.11 -4.21
N ALA A 101 7.78 -13.73 -2.99
CA ALA A 101 7.31 -14.70 -2.01
C ALA A 101 6.02 -15.40 -2.44
N TYR A 102 5.10 -14.64 -3.03
CA TYR A 102 3.79 -15.16 -3.44
C TYR A 102 3.69 -15.52 -4.92
N HIS A 103 4.79 -15.40 -5.66
CA HIS A 103 4.83 -15.68 -7.10
C HIS A 103 3.79 -14.89 -7.87
N LEU A 104 3.69 -13.59 -7.57
CA LEU A 104 2.78 -12.68 -8.27
C LEU A 104 3.52 -11.96 -9.39
N ASN A 105 2.84 -11.75 -10.51
CA ASN A 105 3.43 -11.01 -11.63
C ASN A 105 2.72 -9.66 -11.79
N GLU A 106 3.23 -8.84 -12.69
CA GLU A 106 2.68 -7.51 -12.92
C GLU A 106 1.22 -7.53 -13.38
N THR A 107 0.84 -8.54 -14.17
CA THR A 107 -0.54 -8.67 -14.64
C THR A 107 -1.51 -8.86 -13.47
N ASP A 108 -1.10 -9.62 -12.46
CA ASP A 108 -1.93 -9.82 -11.28
C ASP A 108 -2.18 -8.51 -10.55
N LEU A 109 -1.15 -7.67 -10.48
CA LEU A 109 -1.25 -6.39 -9.78
C LEU A 109 -2.02 -5.36 -10.57
N GLU A 110 -1.93 -5.38 -11.89
CA GLU A 110 -2.65 -4.44 -12.74
C GLU A 110 -4.16 -4.56 -12.58
N LYS A 111 -4.67 -5.78 -12.41
CA LYS A 111 -6.10 -5.99 -12.20
C LYS A 111 -6.59 -5.32 -10.92
N GLU A 112 -5.79 -5.39 -9.87
CA GLU A 112 -6.15 -4.72 -8.61
C GLU A 112 -6.00 -3.22 -8.73
N GLY A 113 -5.00 -2.76 -9.48
CA GLY A 113 -4.76 -1.33 -9.68
C GLY A 113 -5.91 -0.63 -10.38
N GLU A 114 -6.64 -1.32 -11.24
CA GLU A 114 -7.78 -0.73 -11.93
C GLU A 114 -8.87 -0.26 -10.97
N ASP A 115 -8.96 -0.89 -9.80
CA ASP A 115 -9.96 -0.51 -8.80
C ASP A 115 -9.69 0.85 -8.17
N PHE A 116 -8.50 1.41 -8.38
CA PHE A 116 -8.15 2.74 -7.86
C PHE A 116 -8.58 3.87 -8.81
N GLU A 117 -8.98 3.54 -9.99
CA GLU A 117 -9.45 4.50 -10.97
C GLU A 117 -10.95 4.69 -10.86
#